data_f01faa3c95b603f3de3c0f73e102ee88
#
_entry.id   f01faa3c95b603f3de3c0f73e102ee88
#
_cell.length_a   1.000
_cell.length_b   1.000
_cell.length_c   1.000
_cell.angle_alpha   90.00
_cell.angle_beta   90.00
_cell.angle_gamma   90.00
#
_symmetry.space_group_name_H-M   'P 1'
#
loop_
_entity.id
_entity.type
_entity.pdbx_description
1 polymer ?
#
loop_
_entity_poly.entity_id
_entity_poly.type
_entity_poly.pdbx_seq_one_letter_code
_entity_poly.pdbx_strand_id
1 'polypeptide(L)'
;MSKNSEFVASILESCEIKFELPPVILPGKGVCITDTANMLAESYQDSHAEARLYNRGNAVFCVTRDSNGAMLNALSSQRACSEFELVSTLLKIGQSGLEKTICSPATAKTIISSSTFLNSIPKINLVTNSPVILKNEDNTCRVVNSYDATSGILSTGIPAEDVPLDEAIALLNNLLSDFNFQGAGDKSRALAALLTPALVSGKVLDARAPIMMLQADKSQSGKGFFTKLLGAVYNELPSTVAQRTGGVGSIDENLDAALTLGRPLIVIDNLRGKLNSPQMEAFMTADIYSARIPYSEPAVIDPRRYFIMATSNNFDLTPDMANRSCFIRIRKQRRTYSYQTFPEGNILRHIKANQPKYLGAVFAVVKEWVRLGCQTMPFSDHDFRDWCSALDWIVRNILHEVPLMDGHREAQLYTQCPDIDWLQNAWKYVSALGSAKEALTAYQVAECCDCGDMELPGAQGIPLHKLDDNGTRQVCSQIGRRFNKLFSDLGEDDEIHLSAFSLVRENKKVRYPSGKSDMATFYSFIPAA
;
A
#
# COMPACT_ATOMS: atom_id res chain seq x y z
N MET A 1 22.35 -35.96 20.87
CA MET A 1 23.54 -35.51 20.10
C MET A 1 23.84 -36.56 19.04
N SER A 2 24.11 -36.15 17.79
CA SER A 2 24.49 -37.11 16.74
C SER A 2 25.94 -37.55 16.93
N LYS A 3 26.33 -38.75 16.46
CA LYS A 3 27.73 -39.23 16.52
C LYS A 3 28.74 -38.24 15.92
N ASN A 4 28.31 -37.40 14.99
CA ASN A 4 29.13 -36.34 14.36
C ASN A 4 29.35 -35.16 15.31
N SER A 5 28.40 -34.81 16.16
CA SER A 5 28.54 -33.74 17.16
C SER A 5 29.57 -34.08 18.22
N GLU A 6 29.67 -35.36 18.63
CA GLU A 6 30.71 -35.86 19.54
C GLU A 6 32.11 -35.85 18.89
N PHE A 7 32.18 -36.16 17.61
CA PHE A 7 33.46 -36.12 16.85
C PHE A 7 33.98 -34.68 16.73
N VAL A 8 33.10 -33.71 16.39
CA VAL A 8 33.46 -32.28 16.31
C VAL A 8 33.90 -31.74 17.67
N ALA A 9 33.19 -32.08 18.76
CA ALA A 9 33.54 -31.67 20.11
C ALA A 9 34.91 -32.22 20.53
N SER A 10 35.21 -33.51 20.26
CA SER A 10 36.49 -34.14 20.59
C SER A 10 37.68 -33.52 19.86
N ILE A 11 37.49 -33.06 18.61
CA ILE A 11 38.53 -32.37 17.86
C ILE A 11 38.80 -30.97 18.41
N LEU A 12 37.75 -30.23 18.80
CA LEU A 12 37.89 -28.89 19.38
C LEU A 12 38.54 -28.95 20.77
N GLU A 13 38.18 -29.93 21.60
CA GLU A 13 38.78 -30.16 22.92
C GLU A 13 40.28 -30.57 22.87
N SER A 14 40.68 -31.23 21.81
CA SER A 14 42.09 -31.62 21.61
C SER A 14 42.95 -30.46 21.09
N CYS A 15 42.38 -29.29 20.84
CA CYS A 15 43.06 -28.15 20.24
C CYS A 15 43.58 -27.19 21.33
N GLU A 16 44.92 -27.02 21.42
CA GLU A 16 45.58 -26.07 22.36
C GLU A 16 45.44 -24.58 21.94
N ILE A 17 44.75 -24.30 20.79
CA ILE A 17 44.65 -22.96 20.24
C ILE A 17 43.55 -22.19 20.98
N LYS A 18 43.89 -21.06 21.59
CA LYS A 18 42.89 -20.10 22.09
C LYS A 18 42.31 -19.30 20.92
N PHE A 19 41.00 -19.34 20.78
CA PHE A 19 40.28 -18.57 19.77
C PHE A 19 39.65 -17.31 20.44
N GLU A 20 39.76 -16.17 19.74
CA GLU A 20 39.09 -14.93 20.18
C GLU A 20 37.57 -14.99 19.91
N LEU A 21 37.18 -15.70 18.85
CA LEU A 21 35.80 -15.95 18.43
C LEU A 21 35.50 -17.45 18.46
N PRO A 22 34.25 -17.88 18.61
CA PRO A 22 33.87 -19.29 18.59
C PRO A 22 34.42 -20.01 17.36
N PRO A 23 35.07 -21.19 17.52
CA PRO A 23 35.60 -21.93 16.40
C PRO A 23 34.49 -22.64 15.61
N VAL A 24 34.51 -22.51 14.28
CA VAL A 24 33.59 -23.17 13.37
C VAL A 24 34.37 -23.95 12.32
N ILE A 25 34.15 -25.26 12.25
CA ILE A 25 34.82 -26.13 11.27
C ILE A 25 33.96 -26.17 10.00
N LEU A 26 34.56 -25.78 8.87
CA LEU A 26 33.90 -25.82 7.56
C LEU A 26 33.74 -27.29 7.07
N PRO A 27 32.77 -27.56 6.18
CA PRO A 27 32.47 -28.90 5.69
C PRO A 27 33.65 -29.56 5.01
N GLY A 28 33.92 -30.83 5.31
CA GLY A 28 35.02 -31.66 4.74
C GLY A 28 35.55 -32.63 5.78
N LYS A 29 36.25 -33.67 5.34
CA LYS A 29 36.94 -34.69 6.20
C LYS A 29 36.15 -35.07 7.47
N GLY A 30 34.88 -35.52 7.29
CA GLY A 30 34.06 -36.01 8.39
C GLY A 30 33.13 -34.95 9.04
N VAL A 31 33.23 -33.67 8.64
CA VAL A 31 32.34 -32.61 9.08
C VAL A 31 31.28 -32.35 8.00
N CYS A 32 30.02 -32.50 8.37
CA CYS A 32 28.88 -32.28 7.46
C CYS A 32 28.50 -30.81 7.41
N ILE A 33 27.73 -30.42 6.37
CA ILE A 33 27.17 -29.08 6.23
C ILE A 33 26.26 -28.73 7.43
N THR A 34 25.50 -29.71 7.92
CA THR A 34 24.61 -29.55 9.09
C THR A 34 25.39 -29.25 10.37
N ASP A 35 26.56 -29.86 10.56
CA ASP A 35 27.39 -29.60 11.73
C ASP A 35 27.94 -28.16 11.69
N THR A 36 28.48 -27.75 10.55
CA THR A 36 28.93 -26.35 10.33
C THR A 36 27.80 -25.35 10.50
N ALA A 37 26.60 -25.66 9.99
CA ALA A 37 25.41 -24.79 10.10
C ALA A 37 24.98 -24.59 11.57
N ASN A 38 25.02 -25.65 12.39
CA ASN A 38 24.73 -25.57 13.82
C ASN A 38 25.78 -24.73 14.56
N MET A 39 27.08 -24.98 14.34
CA MET A 39 28.16 -24.21 14.95
C MET A 39 28.06 -22.71 14.60
N LEU A 40 27.79 -22.39 13.35
CA LEU A 40 27.57 -20.99 12.94
C LEU A 40 26.37 -20.38 13.61
N ALA A 41 25.25 -21.10 13.68
CA ALA A 41 24.03 -20.59 14.32
C ALA A 41 24.24 -20.34 15.83
N GLU A 42 24.96 -21.23 16.52
CA GLU A 42 25.37 -21.04 17.91
C GLU A 42 26.26 -19.80 18.07
N SER A 43 27.25 -19.62 17.18
CA SER A 43 28.12 -18.44 17.18
C SER A 43 27.37 -17.12 17.01
N TYR A 44 26.26 -17.12 16.25
CA TYR A 44 25.37 -15.95 16.12
C TYR A 44 24.53 -15.69 17.38
N GLN A 45 24.15 -16.74 18.13
CA GLN A 45 23.40 -16.62 19.38
C GLN A 45 24.30 -16.15 20.53
N ASP A 46 25.53 -16.64 20.60
CA ASP A 46 26.52 -16.32 21.64
C ASP A 46 27.15 -14.91 21.44
N SER A 47 27.18 -14.42 20.22
CA SER A 47 27.58 -13.04 20.00
C SER A 47 26.53 -12.12 20.62
N HIS A 48 26.83 -11.44 21.71
CA HIS A 48 25.97 -10.44 22.38
C HIS A 48 25.61 -9.25 21.46
N ALA A 49 25.97 -9.31 20.18
CA ALA A 49 25.49 -8.41 19.15
C ALA A 49 24.03 -8.77 18.79
N GLU A 50 23.17 -7.75 18.58
CA GLU A 50 21.88 -7.91 17.93
C GLU A 50 22.00 -8.92 16.78
N ALA A 51 21.11 -9.90 16.71
CA ALA A 51 21.13 -10.89 15.63
C ALA A 51 21.29 -10.16 14.29
N ARG A 52 22.34 -10.52 13.55
CA ARG A 52 22.67 -9.87 12.27
C ARG A 52 22.00 -10.57 11.12
N LEU A 53 21.77 -11.88 11.24
CA LEU A 53 21.17 -12.73 10.22
C LEU A 53 19.80 -13.22 10.66
N TYR A 54 18.87 -13.18 9.74
CA TYR A 54 17.50 -13.57 9.94
C TYR A 54 16.99 -14.45 8.81
N ASN A 55 16.10 -15.37 9.14
CA ASN A 55 15.34 -16.15 8.17
C ASN A 55 14.06 -15.41 7.77
N ARG A 56 13.85 -15.22 6.46
CA ARG A 56 12.61 -14.71 5.91
C ARG A 56 12.12 -15.66 4.81
N GLY A 57 11.31 -16.63 5.22
CA GLY A 57 10.85 -17.69 4.31
C GLY A 57 11.95 -18.71 4.04
N ASN A 58 12.48 -18.76 2.82
CA ASN A 58 13.54 -19.69 2.42
C ASN A 58 14.88 -18.99 2.15
N ALA A 59 15.00 -17.72 2.54
CA ALA A 59 16.21 -16.92 2.29
C ALA A 59 16.75 -16.31 3.58
N VAL A 60 18.08 -16.17 3.65
CA VAL A 60 18.75 -15.47 4.74
C VAL A 60 18.86 -13.99 4.39
N PHE A 61 18.50 -13.15 5.35
CA PHE A 61 18.60 -11.70 5.28
C PHE A 61 19.54 -11.16 6.35
N CYS A 62 20.20 -10.05 6.04
CA CYS A 62 20.89 -9.23 7.02
C CYS A 62 20.19 -7.88 7.17
N VAL A 63 20.22 -7.33 8.38
CA VAL A 63 19.76 -5.96 8.65
C VAL A 63 20.91 -5.01 8.37
N THR A 64 20.67 -4.02 7.54
CA THR A 64 21.60 -2.90 7.33
C THR A 64 20.93 -1.61 7.78
N ARG A 65 21.75 -0.65 8.21
CA ARG A 65 21.29 0.69 8.62
C ARG A 65 22.01 1.73 7.79
N ASP A 66 21.25 2.67 7.27
CA ASP A 66 21.78 3.87 6.60
C ASP A 66 21.12 5.13 7.19
N SER A 67 21.30 6.28 6.54
CA SER A 67 20.65 7.54 6.92
C SER A 67 19.12 7.50 6.90
N ASN A 68 18.54 6.52 6.23
CA ASN A 68 17.09 6.31 6.06
C ASN A 68 16.53 5.27 7.04
N GLY A 69 17.39 4.72 7.92
CA GLY A 69 17.03 3.74 8.93
C GLY A 69 17.40 2.31 8.58
N ALA A 70 16.81 1.35 9.29
CA ALA A 70 17.06 -0.06 9.11
C ALA A 70 16.30 -0.64 7.91
N MET A 71 16.91 -1.59 7.21
CA MET A 71 16.32 -2.32 6.09
C MET A 71 16.87 -3.74 6.01
N LEU A 72 16.10 -4.63 5.39
CA LEU A 72 16.52 -6.00 5.10
C LEU A 72 17.20 -6.06 3.74
N ASN A 73 18.31 -6.81 3.69
CA ASN A 73 18.98 -7.15 2.44
C ASN A 73 19.19 -8.64 2.38
N ALA A 74 18.84 -9.26 1.26
CA ALA A 74 19.13 -10.67 1.04
C ALA A 74 20.64 -10.92 1.10
N LEU A 75 21.04 -11.95 1.82
CA LEU A 75 22.44 -12.29 2.01
C LEU A 75 22.99 -13.02 0.78
N SER A 76 23.87 -12.37 0.03
CA SER A 76 24.59 -13.05 -1.04
C SER A 76 25.65 -14.01 -0.48
N SER A 77 26.00 -15.03 -1.26
CA SER A 77 27.05 -15.99 -0.86
C SER A 77 28.42 -15.34 -0.65
N GLN A 78 28.73 -14.28 -1.40
CA GLN A 78 29.98 -13.52 -1.21
C GLN A 78 29.99 -12.78 0.13
N ARG A 79 28.86 -12.12 0.46
CA ARG A 79 28.73 -11.41 1.73
C ARG A 79 28.67 -12.38 2.91
N ALA A 80 28.07 -13.56 2.75
CA ALA A 80 28.01 -14.58 3.78
C ALA A 80 29.42 -15.01 4.25
N CYS A 81 30.42 -15.07 3.35
CA CYS A 81 31.78 -15.38 3.73
C CYS A 81 32.32 -14.40 4.80
N SER A 82 32.16 -13.09 4.59
CA SER A 82 32.60 -12.07 5.54
C SER A 82 31.74 -12.03 6.81
N GLU A 83 30.43 -12.24 6.69
CA GLU A 83 29.53 -12.26 7.86
C GLU A 83 29.90 -13.44 8.81
N PHE A 84 30.27 -14.61 8.27
CA PHE A 84 30.72 -15.74 9.09
C PHE A 84 32.00 -15.43 9.87
N GLU A 85 32.95 -14.72 9.26
CA GLU A 85 34.20 -14.30 9.89
C GLU A 85 34.03 -13.28 11.01
N LEU A 86 32.92 -12.51 10.99
CA LEU A 86 32.60 -11.53 12.06
C LEU A 86 32.19 -12.19 13.38
N VAL A 87 31.67 -13.41 13.34
CA VAL A 87 31.10 -14.08 14.53
C VAL A 87 31.87 -15.37 14.89
N SER A 88 32.80 -15.84 14.05
CA SER A 88 33.49 -17.12 14.26
C SER A 88 34.88 -17.11 13.69
N THR A 89 35.74 -17.95 14.26
CA THR A 89 37.02 -18.33 13.65
C THR A 89 36.81 -19.55 12.76
N LEU A 90 36.92 -19.38 11.45
CA LEU A 90 36.71 -20.46 10.49
C LEU A 90 37.93 -21.38 10.40
N LEU A 91 37.67 -22.69 10.53
CA LEU A 91 38.68 -23.73 10.56
C LEU A 91 38.40 -24.80 9.50
N LYS A 92 39.44 -25.53 9.09
CA LYS A 92 39.35 -26.77 8.30
C LYS A 92 40.22 -27.84 8.93
N ILE A 93 39.90 -29.11 8.70
CA ILE A 93 40.75 -30.24 9.09
C ILE A 93 41.84 -30.44 8.02
N GLY A 94 43.06 -30.01 8.33
CA GLY A 94 44.26 -30.17 7.52
C GLY A 94 44.89 -31.56 7.63
N GLN A 95 46.16 -31.69 7.24
CA GLN A 95 46.92 -32.92 7.41
C GLN A 95 47.48 -33.06 8.83
N SER A 96 47.81 -31.93 9.46
CA SER A 96 48.45 -31.86 10.78
C SER A 96 47.50 -31.42 11.90
N GLY A 97 46.17 -31.34 11.66
CA GLY A 97 45.17 -30.89 12.62
C GLY A 97 44.30 -29.76 12.10
N LEU A 98 43.76 -28.91 13.02
CA LEU A 98 42.93 -27.77 12.67
C LEU A 98 43.79 -26.62 12.13
N GLU A 99 43.36 -26.08 10.99
CA GLU A 99 44.01 -24.93 10.32
C GLU A 99 42.98 -23.81 10.11
N LYS A 100 43.37 -22.55 10.37
CA LYS A 100 42.52 -21.38 9.99
C LYS A 100 42.33 -21.38 8.48
N THR A 101 41.12 -21.01 8.06
CA THR A 101 40.75 -20.99 6.64
C THR A 101 39.70 -19.89 6.39
N ILE A 102 39.38 -19.67 5.13
CA ILE A 102 38.30 -18.78 4.68
C ILE A 102 37.18 -19.60 4.06
N CYS A 103 35.93 -19.13 4.16
CA CYS A 103 34.80 -19.76 3.51
C CYS A 103 34.76 -19.40 2.03
N SER A 104 34.60 -20.40 1.14
CA SER A 104 34.34 -20.10 -0.27
C SER A 104 32.87 -19.67 -0.50
N PRO A 105 32.58 -18.84 -1.51
CA PRO A 105 31.18 -18.48 -1.86
C PRO A 105 30.31 -19.71 -2.16
N ALA A 106 30.85 -20.76 -2.75
CA ALA A 106 30.13 -22.00 -3.02
C ALA A 106 29.75 -22.73 -1.71
N THR A 107 30.66 -22.82 -0.76
CA THR A 107 30.40 -23.38 0.58
C THR A 107 29.40 -22.53 1.35
N ALA A 108 29.59 -21.22 1.35
CA ALA A 108 28.66 -20.27 2.00
C ALA A 108 27.24 -20.41 1.43
N LYS A 109 27.10 -20.50 0.10
CA LYS A 109 25.80 -20.71 -0.55
C LYS A 109 25.11 -21.97 -0.04
N THR A 110 25.85 -23.07 0.08
CA THR A 110 25.29 -24.34 0.54
C THR A 110 24.86 -24.25 2.01
N ILE A 111 25.64 -23.57 2.85
CA ILE A 111 25.32 -23.39 4.29
C ILE A 111 24.05 -22.53 4.44
N ILE A 112 23.98 -21.32 3.82
CA ILE A 112 22.84 -20.40 3.96
C ILE A 112 21.56 -20.94 3.32
N SER A 113 21.65 -21.90 2.40
CA SER A 113 20.49 -22.57 1.79
C SER A 113 20.08 -23.83 2.56
N SER A 114 20.84 -24.26 3.57
CA SER A 114 20.49 -25.46 4.33
C SER A 114 19.31 -25.20 5.29
N SER A 115 18.37 -26.15 5.35
CA SER A 115 17.24 -26.08 6.28
C SER A 115 17.70 -25.99 7.74
N THR A 116 18.81 -26.64 8.08
CA THR A 116 19.41 -26.58 9.42
C THR A 116 19.77 -25.15 9.79
N PHE A 117 20.50 -24.42 8.94
CA PHE A 117 20.87 -23.03 9.19
C PHE A 117 19.64 -22.11 9.23
N LEU A 118 18.73 -22.23 8.25
CA LEU A 118 17.51 -21.45 8.17
C LEU A 118 16.61 -21.59 9.41
N ASN A 119 16.52 -22.82 9.97
CA ASN A 119 15.69 -23.07 11.15
C ASN A 119 16.36 -22.65 12.46
N SER A 120 17.67 -22.48 12.48
CA SER A 120 18.44 -22.12 13.68
C SER A 120 18.62 -20.62 13.88
N ILE A 121 18.42 -19.81 12.83
CA ILE A 121 18.47 -18.35 12.94
C ILE A 121 17.07 -17.75 13.16
N PRO A 122 16.98 -16.57 13.82
CA PRO A 122 15.69 -15.94 14.13
C PRO A 122 14.92 -15.57 12.86
N LYS A 123 13.58 -15.63 12.95
CA LYS A 123 12.67 -15.25 11.84
C LYS A 123 12.46 -13.76 11.83
N ILE A 124 12.33 -13.17 10.62
CA ILE A 124 11.97 -11.75 10.48
C ILE A 124 10.87 -11.57 9.44
N ASN A 125 9.88 -10.78 9.79
CA ASN A 125 8.79 -10.37 8.89
C ASN A 125 8.93 -8.92 8.44
N LEU A 126 9.22 -8.01 9.40
CA LEU A 126 9.30 -6.57 9.18
C LEU A 126 10.49 -5.96 9.93
N VAL A 127 10.98 -4.86 9.37
CA VAL A 127 11.89 -3.92 10.04
C VAL A 127 11.23 -2.53 10.03
N THR A 128 11.19 -1.88 11.19
CA THR A 128 10.57 -0.55 11.34
C THR A 128 11.51 0.41 12.06
N ASN A 129 11.42 1.70 11.71
CA ASN A 129 12.17 2.78 12.36
C ASN A 129 11.37 3.47 13.46
N SER A 130 10.22 2.92 13.79
CA SER A 130 9.39 3.33 14.93
C SER A 130 8.84 2.10 15.66
N PRO A 131 8.45 2.23 16.93
CA PRO A 131 7.77 1.19 17.66
C PRO A 131 6.53 0.67 16.92
N VAL A 132 6.20 -0.60 17.15
CA VAL A 132 5.02 -1.26 16.60
C VAL A 132 4.12 -1.71 17.74
N ILE A 133 2.83 -1.42 17.62
CA ILE A 133 1.81 -1.87 18.55
C ILE A 133 1.30 -3.26 18.14
N LEU A 134 1.21 -4.15 19.12
CA LEU A 134 0.73 -5.52 18.96
C LEU A 134 -0.45 -5.74 19.91
N LYS A 135 -1.37 -6.60 19.51
CA LYS A 135 -2.48 -7.03 20.36
C LYS A 135 -2.10 -8.36 21.04
N ASN A 136 -2.32 -8.44 22.34
CA ASN A 136 -2.17 -9.65 23.12
C ASN A 136 -3.45 -10.50 23.09
N GLU A 137 -3.35 -11.76 23.51
CA GLU A 137 -4.50 -12.68 23.60
C GLU A 137 -5.58 -12.21 24.60
N ASP A 138 -5.19 -11.48 25.64
CA ASP A 138 -6.09 -10.90 26.66
C ASP A 138 -6.79 -9.61 26.21
N ASN A 139 -6.71 -9.25 24.91
CA ASN A 139 -7.21 -7.99 24.36
C ASN A 139 -6.55 -6.72 24.94
N THR A 140 -5.34 -6.81 25.44
CA THR A 140 -4.50 -5.65 25.73
C THR A 140 -3.53 -5.36 24.58
N CYS A 141 -2.91 -4.19 24.61
CA CYS A 141 -1.87 -3.82 23.64
C CYS A 141 -0.50 -3.79 24.31
N ARG A 142 0.51 -4.28 23.60
CA ARG A 142 1.92 -4.07 23.94
C ARG A 142 2.63 -3.34 22.81
N VAL A 143 3.66 -2.59 23.13
CA VAL A 143 4.47 -1.86 22.16
C VAL A 143 5.84 -2.50 22.09
N VAL A 144 6.29 -2.82 20.88
CA VAL A 144 7.60 -3.40 20.59
C VAL A 144 8.50 -2.31 20.02
N ASN A 145 9.69 -2.14 20.62
CA ASN A 145 10.74 -1.20 20.20
C ASN A 145 12.12 -1.85 20.04
N SER A 146 12.15 -3.18 19.98
CA SER A 146 13.34 -4.00 19.75
C SER A 146 12.94 -5.20 18.89
N TYR A 147 13.77 -6.26 18.83
CA TYR A 147 13.37 -7.49 18.15
C TYR A 147 12.36 -8.29 19.01
N ASP A 148 11.24 -8.63 18.40
CA ASP A 148 10.22 -9.49 18.98
C ASP A 148 10.14 -10.82 18.20
N ALA A 149 10.58 -11.90 18.85
CA ALA A 149 10.64 -13.21 18.20
C ALA A 149 9.26 -13.79 17.86
N THR A 150 8.21 -13.43 18.60
CA THR A 150 6.85 -13.92 18.37
C THR A 150 6.25 -13.36 17.08
N SER A 151 6.38 -12.05 16.86
CA SER A 151 5.88 -11.39 15.67
C SER A 151 6.88 -11.38 14.50
N GLY A 152 8.16 -11.63 14.77
CA GLY A 152 9.24 -11.47 13.81
C GLY A 152 9.44 -10.03 13.36
N ILE A 153 9.21 -9.06 14.25
CA ILE A 153 9.39 -7.63 13.97
C ILE A 153 10.65 -7.13 14.66
N LEU A 154 11.49 -6.43 13.91
CA LEU A 154 12.59 -5.64 14.45
C LEU A 154 12.24 -4.15 14.37
N SER A 155 12.01 -3.54 15.51
CA SER A 155 11.84 -2.09 15.62
C SER A 155 13.12 -1.44 16.13
N THR A 156 13.50 -0.30 15.54
CA THR A 156 14.72 0.44 15.91
C THR A 156 14.42 1.86 16.37
N GLY A 157 13.15 2.17 16.63
CA GLY A 157 12.66 3.51 16.91
C GLY A 157 12.78 3.94 18.38
N ILE A 158 12.50 5.21 18.61
CA ILE A 158 12.35 5.79 19.95
C ILE A 158 10.97 5.39 20.49
N PRO A 159 10.84 5.05 21.79
CA PRO A 159 9.54 4.74 22.40
C PRO A 159 8.50 5.84 22.15
N ALA A 160 7.27 5.46 21.81
CA ALA A 160 6.16 6.38 21.67
C ALA A 160 5.74 6.95 23.04
N GLU A 161 5.32 8.22 23.07
CA GLU A 161 4.77 8.84 24.26
C GLU A 161 3.37 8.28 24.58
N ASP A 162 2.98 8.30 25.84
CA ASP A 162 1.61 8.00 26.22
C ASP A 162 0.78 9.27 26.16
N VAL A 163 -0.10 9.35 25.16
CA VAL A 163 -0.92 10.54 24.87
C VAL A 163 -2.36 10.27 25.28
N PRO A 164 -3.02 11.16 26.06
CA PRO A 164 -4.44 11.05 26.36
C PRO A 164 -5.30 11.04 25.08
N LEU A 165 -6.40 10.30 25.08
CA LEU A 165 -7.23 10.09 23.88
C LEU A 165 -7.72 11.40 23.26
N ASP A 166 -8.26 12.32 24.09
CA ASP A 166 -8.77 13.61 23.61
C ASP A 166 -7.67 14.46 22.94
N GLU A 167 -6.48 14.46 23.53
CA GLU A 167 -5.31 15.13 22.95
C GLU A 167 -4.88 14.43 21.65
N ALA A 168 -4.90 13.10 21.61
CA ALA A 168 -4.57 12.32 20.42
C ALA A 168 -5.50 12.64 19.25
N ILE A 169 -6.81 12.70 19.50
CA ILE A 169 -7.81 13.07 18.49
C ILE A 169 -7.56 14.48 17.97
N ALA A 170 -7.30 15.43 18.87
CA ALA A 170 -7.01 16.82 18.49
C ALA A 170 -5.72 16.92 17.65
N LEU A 171 -4.64 16.20 18.04
CA LEU A 171 -3.38 16.18 17.29
C LEU A 171 -3.56 15.61 15.88
N LEU A 172 -4.25 14.46 15.73
CA LEU A 172 -4.46 13.82 14.43
C LEU A 172 -5.33 14.68 13.52
N ASN A 173 -6.38 15.32 14.05
CA ASN A 173 -7.21 16.26 13.29
C ASN A 173 -6.42 17.49 12.86
N ASN A 174 -5.58 18.04 13.74
CA ASN A 174 -4.75 19.21 13.44
C ASN A 174 -3.71 18.92 12.36
N LEU A 175 -3.15 17.70 12.28
CA LEU A 175 -2.25 17.28 11.20
C LEU A 175 -2.87 17.44 9.81
N LEU A 176 -4.18 17.27 9.70
CA LEU A 176 -4.89 17.27 8.43
C LEU A 176 -5.59 18.60 8.11
N SER A 177 -5.55 19.57 9.00
CA SER A 177 -6.31 20.82 8.87
C SER A 177 -5.89 21.68 7.67
N ASP A 178 -4.64 21.61 7.25
CA ASP A 178 -4.13 22.35 6.08
C ASP A 178 -4.47 21.70 4.73
N PHE A 179 -5.05 20.49 4.73
CA PHE A 179 -5.47 19.83 3.50
C PHE A 179 -6.91 20.23 3.12
N ASN A 180 -7.08 20.58 1.85
CA ASN A 180 -8.40 20.89 1.29
C ASN A 180 -9.02 19.60 0.72
N PHE A 181 -9.66 18.81 1.58
CA PHE A 181 -10.36 17.60 1.15
C PHE A 181 -11.57 17.93 0.27
N GLN A 182 -11.86 17.10 -0.72
CA GLN A 182 -12.99 17.32 -1.63
C GLN A 182 -14.33 17.13 -0.92
N GLY A 183 -14.42 16.17 -0.01
CA GLY A 183 -15.57 15.88 0.83
C GLY A 183 -15.17 15.50 2.25
N ALA A 184 -16.12 15.47 3.16
CA ALA A 184 -15.88 15.08 4.55
C ALA A 184 -15.40 13.63 4.67
N GLY A 185 -15.94 12.72 3.84
CA GLY A 185 -15.48 11.33 3.79
C GLY A 185 -14.03 11.18 3.32
N ASP A 186 -13.50 12.11 2.51
CA ASP A 186 -12.08 12.10 2.12
C ASP A 186 -11.17 12.39 3.34
N LYS A 187 -11.62 13.26 4.27
CA LYS A 187 -10.92 13.49 5.56
C LYS A 187 -10.96 12.22 6.43
N SER A 188 -12.11 11.57 6.53
CA SER A 188 -12.27 10.31 7.27
C SER A 188 -11.31 9.23 6.75
N ARG A 189 -11.19 9.09 5.43
CA ARG A 189 -10.25 8.15 4.80
C ARG A 189 -8.79 8.56 5.00
N ALA A 190 -8.48 9.85 5.06
CA ALA A 190 -7.13 10.33 5.37
C ALA A 190 -6.73 10.01 6.81
N LEU A 191 -7.63 10.13 7.79
CA LEU A 191 -7.42 9.69 9.16
C LEU A 191 -7.25 8.16 9.24
N ALA A 192 -8.09 7.41 8.52
CA ALA A 192 -7.94 5.96 8.41
C ALA A 192 -6.56 5.57 7.83
N ALA A 193 -6.07 6.30 6.82
CA ALA A 193 -4.73 6.09 6.26
C ALA A 193 -3.61 6.33 7.28
N LEU A 194 -3.76 7.31 8.19
CA LEU A 194 -2.81 7.55 9.29
C LEU A 194 -2.81 6.41 10.31
N LEU A 195 -3.96 5.78 10.58
CA LEU A 195 -4.09 4.69 11.57
C LEU A 195 -3.70 3.33 11.01
N THR A 196 -3.91 3.09 9.72
CA THR A 196 -3.76 1.77 9.09
C THR A 196 -2.39 1.13 9.31
N PRO A 197 -1.23 1.82 9.17
CA PRO A 197 0.06 1.18 9.39
C PRO A 197 0.21 0.61 10.81
N ALA A 198 -0.29 1.30 11.85
CA ALA A 198 -0.25 0.80 13.23
C ALA A 198 -1.15 -0.43 13.41
N LEU A 199 -2.31 -0.45 12.77
CA LEU A 199 -3.25 -1.56 12.84
C LEU A 199 -2.74 -2.83 12.16
N VAL A 200 -2.12 -2.69 10.98
CA VAL A 200 -1.77 -3.85 10.14
C VAL A 200 -0.36 -4.38 10.38
N SER A 201 0.65 -3.53 10.61
CA SER A 201 2.05 -3.98 10.76
C SER A 201 2.22 -4.95 11.93
N GLY A 202 1.58 -4.66 13.06
CA GLY A 202 1.57 -5.51 14.26
C GLY A 202 0.41 -6.51 14.29
N LYS A 203 -0.43 -6.58 13.25
CA LYS A 203 -1.64 -7.42 13.22
C LYS A 203 -2.60 -7.17 14.40
N VAL A 204 -2.72 -5.93 14.84
CA VAL A 204 -3.82 -5.55 15.75
C VAL A 204 -5.16 -5.76 15.03
N LEU A 205 -5.20 -5.42 13.75
CA LEU A 205 -6.21 -5.82 12.78
C LEU A 205 -5.57 -6.83 11.81
N ASP A 206 -5.95 -8.11 11.90
CA ASP A 206 -5.47 -9.17 11.01
C ASP A 206 -6.28 -9.19 9.71
N ALA A 207 -6.24 -8.08 8.99
CA ALA A 207 -6.93 -7.90 7.71
C ALA A 207 -6.01 -7.20 6.70
N ARG A 208 -6.29 -7.41 5.42
CA ARG A 208 -5.63 -6.67 4.35
C ARG A 208 -6.18 -5.25 4.28
N ALA A 209 -5.31 -4.28 4.05
CA ALA A 209 -5.70 -2.91 3.77
C ALA A 209 -5.81 -2.68 2.26
N PRO A 210 -6.78 -1.87 1.78
CA PRO A 210 -6.83 -1.44 0.39
C PRO A 210 -5.63 -0.57 0.03
N ILE A 211 -5.35 -0.41 -1.26
CA ILE A 211 -4.40 0.61 -1.71
C ILE A 211 -5.05 1.99 -1.50
N MET A 212 -4.37 2.85 -0.73
CA MET A 212 -4.84 4.21 -0.51
C MET A 212 -4.47 5.09 -1.72
N MET A 213 -5.47 5.48 -2.51
CA MET A 213 -5.31 6.27 -3.73
C MET A 213 -5.49 7.76 -3.43
N LEU A 214 -4.37 8.48 -3.30
CA LEU A 214 -4.39 9.91 -3.04
C LEU A 214 -4.44 10.69 -4.37
N GLN A 215 -5.62 11.20 -4.69
CA GLN A 215 -5.91 11.94 -5.92
C GLN A 215 -5.97 13.44 -5.67
N ALA A 216 -5.53 14.23 -6.64
CA ALA A 216 -5.70 15.67 -6.60
C ALA A 216 -6.12 16.23 -7.95
N ASP A 217 -6.88 17.32 -7.91
CA ASP A 217 -7.36 18.04 -9.09
C ASP A 217 -6.24 18.66 -9.93
N LYS A 218 -5.18 19.12 -9.26
CA LYS A 218 -4.05 19.86 -9.88
C LYS A 218 -2.70 19.47 -9.27
N SER A 219 -1.64 19.82 -9.97
CA SER A 219 -0.31 19.75 -9.39
C SER A 219 -0.17 20.73 -8.21
N GLN A 220 0.74 20.42 -7.27
CA GLN A 220 0.99 21.23 -6.07
C GLN A 220 -0.20 21.33 -5.11
N SER A 221 -1.06 20.31 -5.02
CA SER A 221 -2.20 20.24 -4.10
C SER A 221 -1.87 19.57 -2.76
N GLY A 222 -0.64 19.13 -2.53
CA GLY A 222 -0.19 18.55 -1.26
C GLY A 222 -0.07 17.02 -1.23
N LYS A 223 -0.29 16.29 -2.34
CA LYS A 223 -0.19 14.81 -2.38
C LYS A 223 1.14 14.27 -1.81
N GLY A 224 2.25 14.68 -2.41
CA GLY A 224 3.58 14.25 -1.94
C GLY A 224 3.91 14.77 -0.54
N PHE A 225 3.18 15.79 -0.06
CA PHE A 225 3.31 16.27 1.30
C PHE A 225 2.58 15.35 2.29
N PHE A 226 1.40 14.85 1.94
CA PHE A 226 0.65 13.89 2.74
C PHE A 226 1.42 12.58 2.94
N THR A 227 2.03 12.04 1.87
CA THR A 227 2.86 10.82 1.99
C THR A 227 4.07 11.03 2.89
N LYS A 228 4.71 12.20 2.81
CA LYS A 228 5.83 12.56 3.70
C LYS A 228 5.38 12.77 5.15
N LEU A 229 4.20 13.34 5.37
CA LEU A 229 3.60 13.52 6.69
C LEU A 229 3.35 12.17 7.35
N LEU A 230 2.70 11.25 6.63
CA LEU A 230 2.47 9.89 7.11
C LEU A 230 3.81 9.21 7.44
N GLY A 231 4.79 9.25 6.54
CA GLY A 231 6.12 8.72 6.81
C GLY A 231 6.78 9.33 8.04
N ALA A 232 6.63 10.66 8.27
CA ALA A 232 7.20 11.34 9.44
C ALA A 232 6.57 10.89 10.76
N VAL A 233 5.25 10.62 10.80
CA VAL A 233 4.57 10.08 11.99
C VAL A 233 5.16 8.73 12.39
N TYR A 234 5.46 7.88 11.42
CA TYR A 234 6.05 6.56 11.65
C TYR A 234 7.59 6.54 11.63
N ASN A 235 8.24 7.71 11.57
CA ASN A 235 9.69 7.82 11.38
C ASN A 235 10.21 6.95 10.22
N GLU A 236 9.39 6.76 9.20
CA GLU A 236 9.71 5.95 8.04
C GLU A 236 9.92 6.83 6.80
N LEU A 237 10.94 6.51 6.03
CA LEU A 237 11.00 6.95 4.64
C LEU A 237 10.29 5.87 3.80
N PRO A 238 9.09 6.14 3.28
CA PRO A 238 8.36 5.12 2.52
C PRO A 238 9.19 4.62 1.34
N SER A 239 9.17 3.32 1.10
CA SER A 239 9.78 2.72 -0.08
C SER A 239 9.04 3.22 -1.33
N THR A 240 9.73 3.95 -2.21
CA THR A 240 9.09 4.53 -3.40
C THR A 240 9.19 3.57 -4.57
N VAL A 241 8.05 3.19 -5.11
CA VAL A 241 7.90 2.41 -6.35
C VAL A 241 7.68 3.38 -7.51
N ALA A 242 8.61 3.42 -8.46
CA ALA A 242 8.48 4.26 -9.65
C ALA A 242 7.85 3.46 -10.81
N GLN A 243 6.93 4.11 -11.52
CA GLN A 243 6.38 3.55 -12.75
C GLN A 243 7.33 3.81 -13.92
N ARG A 244 7.78 2.74 -14.58
CA ARG A 244 8.45 2.82 -15.88
C ARG A 244 7.65 2.04 -16.93
N THR A 245 7.50 2.59 -18.11
CA THR A 245 6.84 1.93 -19.24
C THR A 245 7.80 0.96 -19.90
N GLY A 246 7.64 -0.33 -19.61
CA GLY A 246 8.36 -1.44 -20.24
C GLY A 246 9.79 -1.66 -19.75
N GLY A 247 10.26 -2.91 -19.82
CA GLY A 247 11.63 -3.31 -19.50
C GLY A 247 11.94 -3.51 -18.02
N VAL A 248 13.21 -3.59 -17.70
CA VAL A 248 13.71 -3.72 -16.31
C VAL A 248 13.32 -2.49 -15.49
N GLY A 249 12.64 -2.68 -14.37
CA GLY A 249 12.14 -1.60 -13.50
C GLY A 249 10.66 -1.28 -13.71
N SER A 250 9.86 -2.25 -14.14
CA SER A 250 8.38 -2.17 -14.10
C SER A 250 7.87 -1.95 -12.68
N ILE A 251 6.60 -1.56 -12.54
CA ILE A 251 5.94 -1.48 -11.21
C ILE A 251 6.11 -2.81 -10.47
N ASP A 252 5.96 -3.92 -11.15
CA ASP A 252 6.01 -5.27 -10.59
C ASP A 252 7.38 -5.59 -9.97
N GLU A 253 8.47 -5.34 -10.70
CA GLU A 253 9.82 -5.55 -10.19
C GLU A 253 10.17 -4.60 -9.04
N ASN A 254 9.74 -3.34 -9.14
CA ASN A 254 9.96 -2.35 -8.09
C ASN A 254 9.13 -2.66 -6.83
N LEU A 255 7.93 -3.23 -6.98
CA LEU A 255 7.12 -3.68 -5.85
C LEU A 255 7.82 -4.82 -5.10
N ASP A 256 8.28 -5.86 -5.81
CA ASP A 256 9.02 -6.96 -5.20
C ASP A 256 10.28 -6.46 -4.48
N ALA A 257 11.04 -5.55 -5.10
CA ALA A 257 12.20 -4.93 -4.49
C ALA A 257 11.84 -4.17 -3.20
N ALA A 258 10.74 -3.38 -3.20
CA ALA A 258 10.28 -2.65 -2.03
C ALA A 258 9.82 -3.59 -0.91
N LEU A 259 9.10 -4.65 -1.25
CA LEU A 259 8.61 -5.66 -0.30
C LEU A 259 9.78 -6.42 0.36
N THR A 260 10.86 -6.69 -0.39
CA THR A 260 12.04 -7.41 0.15
C THR A 260 12.80 -6.58 1.17
N LEU A 261 12.73 -5.24 1.14
CA LEU A 261 13.33 -4.37 2.16
C LEU A 261 12.72 -4.56 3.56
N GLY A 262 11.53 -5.18 3.65
CA GLY A 262 10.86 -5.47 4.91
C GLY A 262 10.24 -4.26 5.60
N ARG A 263 10.18 -3.09 4.95
CA ARG A 263 9.54 -1.88 5.45
C ARG A 263 8.04 -1.90 5.14
N PRO A 264 7.17 -1.63 6.13
CA PRO A 264 5.72 -1.78 5.95
C PRO A 264 5.07 -0.69 5.09
N LEU A 265 5.73 0.47 4.91
CA LEU A 265 5.18 1.61 4.15
C LEU A 265 5.74 1.65 2.74
N ILE A 266 4.87 1.51 1.73
CA ILE A 266 5.20 1.58 0.31
C ILE A 266 4.42 2.70 -0.34
N VAL A 267 5.09 3.54 -1.14
CA VAL A 267 4.47 4.63 -1.89
C VAL A 267 4.75 4.46 -3.38
N ILE A 268 3.69 4.42 -4.17
CA ILE A 268 3.75 4.49 -5.64
C ILE A 268 3.50 5.94 -6.02
N ASP A 269 4.58 6.67 -6.31
CA ASP A 269 4.48 8.12 -6.51
C ASP A 269 4.20 8.48 -7.96
N ASN A 270 3.28 9.41 -8.16
CA ASN A 270 2.97 10.07 -9.43
C ASN A 270 2.61 9.08 -10.56
N LEU A 271 1.67 8.18 -10.28
CA LEU A 271 1.12 7.25 -11.28
C LEU A 271 0.57 8.01 -12.49
N ARG A 272 0.91 7.53 -13.69
CA ARG A 272 0.45 8.07 -14.96
C ARG A 272 -0.06 6.96 -15.87
N GLY A 273 -1.18 7.21 -16.54
CA GLY A 273 -1.82 6.22 -17.40
C GLY A 273 -2.47 5.09 -16.60
N LYS A 274 -2.85 4.03 -17.30
CA LYS A 274 -3.61 2.92 -16.72
C LYS A 274 -2.72 2.05 -15.83
N LEU A 275 -3.13 1.88 -14.58
CA LEU A 275 -2.52 0.93 -13.67
C LEU A 275 -3.09 -0.47 -13.96
N ASN A 276 -2.25 -1.32 -14.50
CA ASN A 276 -2.52 -2.73 -14.76
C ASN A 276 -1.29 -3.52 -14.30
N SER A 277 -1.37 -4.14 -13.14
CA SER A 277 -0.28 -4.88 -12.51
C SER A 277 -0.82 -6.19 -11.91
N PRO A 278 -0.71 -7.31 -12.64
CA PRO A 278 -1.11 -8.62 -12.13
C PRO A 278 -0.42 -9.01 -10.83
N GLN A 279 0.83 -8.59 -10.62
CA GLN A 279 1.56 -8.88 -9.38
C GLN A 279 1.00 -8.09 -8.20
N MET A 280 0.61 -6.83 -8.40
CA MET A 280 -0.06 -6.05 -7.36
C MET A 280 -1.43 -6.64 -7.02
N GLU A 281 -2.20 -7.06 -8.02
CA GLU A 281 -3.48 -7.75 -7.82
C GLU A 281 -3.29 -9.06 -7.05
N ALA A 282 -2.26 -9.84 -7.40
CA ALA A 282 -1.90 -11.06 -6.68
C ALA A 282 -1.47 -10.75 -5.24
N PHE A 283 -0.65 -9.73 -5.01
CA PHE A 283 -0.26 -9.30 -3.67
C PHE A 283 -1.46 -8.91 -2.81
N MET A 284 -2.42 -8.18 -3.38
CA MET A 284 -3.62 -7.72 -2.68
C MET A 284 -4.58 -8.86 -2.29
N THR A 285 -4.49 -10.03 -2.94
CA THR A 285 -5.42 -11.15 -2.73
C THR A 285 -4.80 -12.36 -2.07
N ALA A 286 -3.49 -12.56 -2.20
CA ALA A 286 -2.80 -13.73 -1.67
C ALA A 286 -2.73 -13.71 -0.14
N ASP A 287 -2.87 -14.89 0.50
CA ASP A 287 -2.59 -15.04 1.94
C ASP A 287 -1.10 -14.96 2.24
N ILE A 288 -0.30 -15.47 1.32
CA ILE A 288 1.16 -15.43 1.34
C ILE A 288 1.63 -15.04 -0.06
N TYR A 289 2.51 -14.06 -0.13
CA TYR A 289 3.10 -13.59 -1.37
C TYR A 289 4.59 -13.94 -1.43
N SER A 290 5.05 -14.43 -2.59
CA SER A 290 6.46 -14.78 -2.84
C SER A 290 7.11 -13.68 -3.67
N ALA A 291 7.80 -12.75 -3.02
CA ALA A 291 8.52 -11.68 -3.70
C ALA A 291 9.83 -12.19 -4.31
N ARG A 292 10.05 -11.87 -5.57
CA ARG A 292 11.24 -12.29 -6.32
C ARG A 292 12.49 -11.58 -5.83
N ILE A 293 13.54 -12.33 -5.56
CA ILE A 293 14.89 -11.82 -5.31
C ILE A 293 15.80 -12.30 -6.45
N PRO A 294 16.47 -11.41 -7.19
CA PRO A 294 17.39 -11.82 -8.25
C PRO A 294 18.49 -12.76 -7.70
N TYR A 295 18.67 -13.89 -8.36
CA TYR A 295 19.71 -14.90 -8.04
C TYR A 295 19.62 -15.54 -6.64
N SER A 296 18.48 -15.42 -5.95
CA SER A 296 18.22 -15.99 -4.63
C SER A 296 16.86 -16.66 -4.57
N GLU A 297 16.58 -17.37 -3.49
CA GLU A 297 15.24 -17.88 -3.20
C GLU A 297 14.30 -16.72 -2.91
N PRO A 298 12.99 -16.84 -3.24
CA PRO A 298 12.03 -15.77 -3.02
C PRO A 298 11.81 -15.51 -1.53
N ALA A 299 11.56 -14.24 -1.19
CA ALA A 299 11.11 -13.87 0.15
C ALA A 299 9.63 -14.20 0.31
N VAL A 300 9.29 -14.84 1.42
CA VAL A 300 7.90 -15.12 1.80
C VAL A 300 7.36 -13.95 2.61
N ILE A 301 6.26 -13.36 2.15
CA ILE A 301 5.71 -12.12 2.67
C ILE A 301 4.23 -12.32 3.03
N ASP A 302 3.81 -11.81 4.19
CA ASP A 302 2.40 -11.68 4.56
C ASP A 302 1.88 -10.31 4.14
N PRO A 303 1.04 -10.21 3.10
CA PRO A 303 0.52 -8.94 2.59
C PRO A 303 -0.25 -8.10 3.62
N ARG A 304 -0.85 -8.75 4.63
CA ARG A 304 -1.63 -8.09 5.69
C ARG A 304 -0.81 -7.19 6.60
N ARG A 305 0.52 -7.19 6.48
CA ARG A 305 1.43 -6.36 7.29
C ARG A 305 1.86 -5.08 6.59
N TYR A 306 1.44 -4.88 5.35
CA TYR A 306 1.90 -3.79 4.51
C TYR A 306 0.80 -2.76 4.27
N PHE A 307 1.22 -1.53 4.16
CA PHE A 307 0.40 -0.40 3.78
C PHE A 307 0.95 0.20 2.48
N ILE A 308 0.09 0.25 1.45
CA ILE A 308 0.44 0.81 0.14
C ILE A 308 -0.37 2.07 -0.10
N MET A 309 0.31 3.15 -0.50
CA MET A 309 -0.32 4.38 -0.95
C MET A 309 0.15 4.71 -2.36
N ALA A 310 -0.77 5.14 -3.21
CA ALA A 310 -0.46 5.64 -4.54
C ALA A 310 -0.87 7.11 -4.68
N THR A 311 -0.10 7.89 -5.45
CA THR A 311 -0.42 9.30 -5.73
C THR A 311 -0.61 9.52 -7.23
N SER A 312 -1.61 10.30 -7.62
CA SER A 312 -1.83 10.73 -9.01
C SER A 312 -2.60 12.05 -9.07
N ASN A 313 -2.54 12.74 -10.22
CA ASN A 313 -3.48 13.81 -10.53
C ASN A 313 -4.79 13.25 -11.06
N ASN A 314 -4.72 12.14 -11.77
CA ASN A 314 -5.88 11.40 -12.25
C ASN A 314 -5.50 9.92 -12.34
N PHE A 315 -6.25 9.06 -11.67
CA PHE A 315 -6.08 7.63 -11.77
C PHE A 315 -6.87 7.09 -12.97
N ASP A 316 -6.24 6.19 -13.72
CA ASP A 316 -6.88 5.33 -14.71
C ASP A 316 -6.67 3.89 -14.23
N LEU A 317 -7.72 3.24 -13.75
CA LEU A 317 -7.64 1.94 -13.08
C LEU A 317 -8.49 0.91 -13.82
N THR A 318 -8.09 -0.35 -13.71
CA THR A 318 -9.00 -1.45 -14.03
C THR A 318 -10.16 -1.49 -13.01
N PRO A 319 -11.35 -1.97 -13.37
CA PRO A 319 -12.46 -2.13 -12.39
C PRO A 319 -12.04 -2.92 -11.15
N ASP A 320 -11.25 -3.98 -11.35
CA ASP A 320 -10.75 -4.84 -10.28
C ASP A 320 -9.81 -4.07 -9.33
N MET A 321 -8.87 -3.29 -9.88
CA MET A 321 -7.97 -2.45 -9.07
C MET A 321 -8.73 -1.33 -8.35
N ALA A 322 -9.74 -0.74 -8.96
CA ALA A 322 -10.58 0.27 -8.32
C ALA A 322 -11.39 -0.29 -7.15
N ASN A 323 -11.90 -1.53 -7.25
CA ASN A 323 -12.60 -2.22 -6.16
C ASN A 323 -11.67 -2.54 -4.98
N ARG A 324 -10.36 -2.63 -5.22
CA ARG A 324 -9.33 -2.87 -4.20
C ARG A 324 -8.67 -1.61 -3.68
N SER A 325 -9.21 -0.46 -4.01
CA SER A 325 -8.63 0.85 -3.68
C SER A 325 -9.55 1.67 -2.80
N CYS A 326 -8.96 2.48 -1.93
CA CYS A 326 -9.66 3.47 -1.12
C CYS A 326 -9.18 4.88 -1.53
N PHE A 327 -10.10 5.74 -1.98
CA PHE A 327 -9.77 7.03 -2.58
C PHE A 327 -9.80 8.16 -1.55
N ILE A 328 -8.75 8.98 -1.56
CA ILE A 328 -8.66 10.25 -0.81
C ILE A 328 -8.47 11.35 -1.83
N ARG A 329 -9.43 12.27 -1.93
CA ARG A 329 -9.39 13.37 -2.90
C ARG A 329 -9.08 14.68 -2.22
N ILE A 330 -8.06 15.39 -2.72
CA ILE A 330 -7.67 16.70 -2.23
C ILE A 330 -7.69 17.72 -3.36
N ARG A 331 -8.03 18.94 -3.02
CA ARG A 331 -8.03 20.11 -3.92
C ARG A 331 -6.84 21.00 -3.61
N LYS A 332 -6.38 21.75 -4.60
CA LYS A 332 -5.39 22.78 -4.36
C LYS A 332 -5.96 23.87 -3.45
N GLN A 333 -5.19 24.27 -2.44
CA GLN A 333 -5.57 25.39 -1.58
C GLN A 333 -5.62 26.71 -2.37
N ARG A 334 -6.47 27.62 -1.91
CA ARG A 334 -6.57 28.97 -2.49
C ARG A 334 -5.25 29.71 -2.27
N ARG A 335 -4.90 30.63 -3.18
CA ARG A 335 -3.67 31.42 -3.07
C ARG A 335 -3.62 32.27 -1.79
N THR A 336 -4.77 32.63 -1.23
CA THR A 336 -4.93 33.43 -0.02
C THR A 336 -4.98 32.60 1.26
N TYR A 337 -4.82 31.27 1.16
CA TYR A 337 -4.85 30.39 2.33
C TYR A 337 -3.58 30.58 3.17
N SER A 338 -3.75 30.81 4.47
CA SER A 338 -2.66 30.86 5.44
C SER A 338 -2.45 29.48 6.06
N TYR A 339 -1.34 28.86 5.75
CA TYR A 339 -0.93 27.60 6.36
C TYR A 339 -0.55 27.79 7.82
N GLN A 340 -0.72 26.75 8.63
CA GLN A 340 -0.25 26.74 10.01
C GLN A 340 1.24 27.00 10.09
N THR A 341 1.64 27.72 11.13
CA THR A 341 3.04 28.01 11.45
C THR A 341 3.47 27.18 12.65
N PHE A 342 4.66 26.64 12.59
CA PHE A 342 5.23 25.81 13.64
C PHE A 342 6.57 26.37 14.08
N PRO A 343 6.95 26.25 15.37
CA PRO A 343 8.25 26.73 15.88
C PRO A 343 9.43 26.17 15.09
N GLU A 344 9.33 24.94 14.61
CA GLU A 344 10.36 24.23 13.82
C GLU A 344 10.35 24.63 12.33
N GLY A 345 9.48 25.54 11.92
CA GLY A 345 9.37 26.13 10.60
C GLY A 345 8.25 25.55 9.74
N ASN A 346 8.09 24.25 9.68
CA ASN A 346 6.97 23.61 8.95
C ASN A 346 6.53 22.33 9.64
N ILE A 347 5.32 21.85 9.28
CA ILE A 347 4.70 20.69 9.91
C ILE A 347 5.58 19.42 9.83
N LEU A 348 6.32 19.16 8.75
CA LEU A 348 7.17 17.97 8.64
C LEU A 348 8.33 18.01 9.64
N ARG A 349 8.93 19.18 9.85
CA ARG A 349 9.98 19.38 10.86
C ARG A 349 9.37 19.26 12.25
N HIS A 350 8.20 19.85 12.46
CA HIS A 350 7.47 19.76 13.72
C HIS A 350 7.14 18.30 14.08
N ILE A 351 6.59 17.52 13.15
CA ILE A 351 6.32 16.08 13.38
C ILE A 351 7.60 15.33 13.68
N LYS A 352 8.69 15.56 12.94
CA LYS A 352 9.97 14.89 13.19
C LYS A 352 10.55 15.21 14.58
N ALA A 353 10.42 16.46 15.03
CA ALA A 353 10.88 16.88 16.36
C ALA A 353 10.01 16.28 17.49
N ASN A 354 8.74 16.03 17.23
CA ASN A 354 7.75 15.51 18.18
C ASN A 354 7.22 14.11 17.77
N GLN A 355 8.02 13.34 17.05
CA GLN A 355 7.60 12.07 16.46
C GLN A 355 7.03 11.07 17.49
N PRO A 356 7.65 10.88 18.68
CA PRO A 356 7.11 9.98 19.71
C PRO A 356 5.68 10.36 20.15
N LYS A 357 5.38 11.67 20.19
CA LYS A 357 4.04 12.18 20.55
C LYS A 357 3.01 11.89 19.47
N TYR A 358 3.34 12.12 18.20
CA TYR A 358 2.41 11.84 17.08
C TYR A 358 2.15 10.35 16.90
N LEU A 359 3.18 9.51 17.06
CA LEU A 359 3.01 8.06 17.08
C LEU A 359 2.20 7.61 18.29
N GLY A 360 2.44 8.22 19.46
CA GLY A 360 1.66 8.01 20.67
C GLY A 360 0.19 8.32 20.48
N ALA A 361 -0.13 9.41 19.76
CA ALA A 361 -1.50 9.76 19.42
C ALA A 361 -2.18 8.69 18.55
N VAL A 362 -1.48 8.15 17.54
CA VAL A 362 -1.98 7.01 16.75
C VAL A 362 -2.22 5.80 17.65
N PHE A 363 -1.28 5.47 18.53
CA PHE A 363 -1.40 4.33 19.43
C PHE A 363 -2.51 4.50 20.47
N ALA A 364 -2.80 5.73 20.93
CA ALA A 364 -3.90 6.00 21.83
C ALA A 364 -5.25 5.60 21.21
N VAL A 365 -5.48 5.97 19.94
CA VAL A 365 -6.69 5.58 19.20
C VAL A 365 -6.77 4.06 19.03
N VAL A 366 -5.66 3.41 18.67
CA VAL A 366 -5.62 1.95 18.50
C VAL A 366 -5.85 1.23 19.83
N LYS A 367 -5.21 1.66 20.92
CA LYS A 367 -5.40 1.10 22.25
C LYS A 367 -6.86 1.23 22.70
N GLU A 368 -7.49 2.37 22.45
CA GLU A 368 -8.89 2.60 22.78
C GLU A 368 -9.82 1.66 22.01
N TRP A 369 -9.58 1.49 20.70
CA TRP A 369 -10.36 0.53 19.91
C TRP A 369 -10.24 -0.91 20.43
N VAL A 370 -9.02 -1.33 20.79
CA VAL A 370 -8.79 -2.66 21.39
C VAL A 370 -9.47 -2.75 22.76
N ARG A 371 -9.36 -1.72 23.63
CA ARG A 371 -10.03 -1.65 24.95
C ARG A 371 -11.55 -1.81 24.84
N LEU A 372 -12.15 -1.23 23.79
CA LEU A 372 -13.57 -1.34 23.50
C LEU A 372 -13.98 -2.66 22.82
N GLY A 373 -13.04 -3.62 22.70
CA GLY A 373 -13.30 -4.98 22.19
C GLY A 373 -13.27 -5.09 20.67
N CYS A 374 -12.49 -4.25 19.97
CA CYS A 374 -12.32 -4.27 18.51
C CYS A 374 -13.66 -4.21 17.77
N GLN A 375 -14.53 -3.30 18.17
CA GLN A 375 -15.86 -3.15 17.58
C GLN A 375 -15.79 -2.82 16.08
N THR A 376 -16.79 -3.25 15.32
CA THR A 376 -16.87 -3.05 13.86
C THR A 376 -18.25 -2.58 13.45
N MET A 377 -18.34 -1.92 12.29
CA MET A 377 -19.61 -1.61 11.63
C MET A 377 -19.90 -2.68 10.56
N PRO A 378 -21.17 -3.08 10.38
CA PRO A 378 -21.54 -3.94 9.23
C PRO A 378 -21.18 -3.23 7.92
N PHE A 379 -20.45 -3.92 7.06
CA PHE A 379 -20.02 -3.38 5.77
C PHE A 379 -20.05 -4.44 4.67
N SER A 380 -20.68 -4.14 3.52
CA SER A 380 -20.84 -5.07 2.39
C SER A 380 -20.23 -4.59 1.07
N ASP A 381 -20.00 -3.27 0.92
CA ASP A 381 -19.81 -2.62 -0.38
C ASP A 381 -18.34 -2.47 -0.82
N HIS A 382 -17.41 -3.18 -0.19
CA HIS A 382 -15.99 -3.13 -0.53
C HIS A 382 -15.33 -4.51 -0.39
N ASP A 383 -14.33 -4.83 -1.22
CA ASP A 383 -13.61 -6.11 -1.17
C ASP A 383 -12.86 -6.32 0.16
N PHE A 384 -12.38 -5.24 0.78
CA PHE A 384 -11.67 -5.25 2.07
C PHE A 384 -12.61 -4.99 3.25
N ARG A 385 -13.63 -5.84 3.40
CA ARG A 385 -14.73 -5.65 4.37
C ARG A 385 -14.24 -5.48 5.81
N ASP A 386 -13.32 -6.32 6.25
CA ASP A 386 -12.82 -6.31 7.63
C ASP A 386 -12.10 -4.99 7.95
N TRP A 387 -11.28 -4.51 7.01
CA TRP A 387 -10.62 -3.21 7.13
C TRP A 387 -11.64 -2.08 7.16
N CYS A 388 -12.58 -2.06 6.22
CA CYS A 388 -13.63 -1.04 6.14
C CYS A 388 -14.48 -1.02 7.41
N SER A 389 -14.92 -2.18 7.89
CA SER A 389 -15.76 -2.33 9.09
C SER A 389 -15.07 -1.81 10.36
N ALA A 390 -13.79 -2.11 10.52
CA ALA A 390 -13.00 -1.66 11.67
C ALA A 390 -12.73 -0.15 11.61
N LEU A 391 -12.25 0.34 10.46
CA LEU A 391 -11.90 1.76 10.31
C LEU A 391 -13.15 2.66 10.28
N ASP A 392 -14.27 2.23 9.71
CA ASP A 392 -15.52 3.00 9.78
C ASP A 392 -15.99 3.15 11.22
N TRP A 393 -15.88 2.07 12.01
CA TRP A 393 -16.22 2.15 13.43
C TRP A 393 -15.29 3.11 14.20
N ILE A 394 -13.98 3.01 14.01
CA ILE A 394 -12.98 3.88 14.66
C ILE A 394 -13.22 5.35 14.29
N VAL A 395 -13.39 5.63 13.00
CA VAL A 395 -13.57 6.99 12.48
C VAL A 395 -14.84 7.63 13.05
N ARG A 396 -15.93 6.89 13.14
CA ARG A 396 -17.22 7.43 13.62
C ARG A 396 -17.30 7.52 15.13
N ASN A 397 -16.80 6.51 15.87
CA ASN A 397 -17.06 6.40 17.30
C ASN A 397 -15.91 6.91 18.17
N ILE A 398 -14.67 6.90 17.66
CA ILE A 398 -13.51 7.43 18.39
C ILE A 398 -13.12 8.81 17.85
N LEU A 399 -13.02 8.98 16.53
CA LEU A 399 -12.58 10.25 15.94
C LEU A 399 -13.72 11.23 15.67
N HIS A 400 -14.98 10.79 15.81
CA HIS A 400 -16.21 11.60 15.63
C HIS A 400 -16.33 12.27 14.26
N GLU A 401 -15.89 11.57 13.22
CA GLU A 401 -15.97 12.02 11.82
C GLU A 401 -17.14 11.34 11.09
N VAL A 402 -17.42 11.77 9.86
CA VAL A 402 -18.44 11.17 8.99
C VAL A 402 -18.06 9.74 8.58
N PRO A 403 -19.01 8.93 8.09
CA PRO A 403 -18.73 7.58 7.63
C PRO A 403 -17.53 7.48 6.67
N LEU A 404 -16.71 6.44 6.83
CA LEU A 404 -15.48 6.22 6.07
C LEU A 404 -15.73 6.26 4.55
N MET A 405 -16.82 5.63 4.09
CA MET A 405 -17.12 5.46 2.67
C MET A 405 -18.06 6.55 2.12
N ASP A 406 -18.30 7.62 2.88
CA ASP A 406 -19.04 8.77 2.37
C ASP A 406 -18.40 9.34 1.10
N GLY A 407 -19.14 9.38 -0.02
CA GLY A 407 -18.66 9.81 -1.34
C GLY A 407 -17.56 8.92 -1.98
N HIS A 408 -17.25 7.74 -1.43
CA HIS A 408 -16.22 6.84 -1.98
C HIS A 408 -16.64 6.20 -3.30
N ARG A 409 -17.89 5.73 -3.40
CA ARG A 409 -18.41 5.10 -4.63
C ARG A 409 -18.31 6.04 -5.83
N GLU A 410 -18.63 7.33 -5.63
CA GLU A 410 -18.43 8.32 -6.68
C GLU A 410 -16.97 8.46 -7.11
N ALA A 411 -16.04 8.55 -6.13
CA ALA A 411 -14.61 8.62 -6.43
C ALA A 411 -14.13 7.40 -7.23
N GLN A 412 -14.60 6.22 -6.88
CA GLN A 412 -14.30 4.97 -7.58
C GLN A 412 -14.81 4.98 -9.03
N LEU A 413 -16.06 5.40 -9.23
CA LEU A 413 -16.66 5.51 -10.55
C LEU A 413 -15.89 6.49 -11.46
N TYR A 414 -15.46 7.63 -10.91
CA TYR A 414 -14.64 8.60 -11.65
C TYR A 414 -13.32 8.04 -12.16
N THR A 415 -12.68 7.14 -11.40
CA THR A 415 -11.40 6.54 -11.80
C THR A 415 -11.56 5.42 -12.83
N GLN A 416 -12.71 4.77 -12.85
CA GLN A 416 -13.04 3.73 -13.83
C GLN A 416 -13.45 4.33 -15.17
N CYS A 417 -14.13 5.47 -15.14
CA CYS A 417 -14.68 6.10 -16.32
C CYS A 417 -14.58 7.63 -16.28
N PRO A 418 -13.55 8.23 -16.91
CA PRO A 418 -13.39 9.68 -16.97
C PRO A 418 -14.57 10.43 -17.62
N ASP A 419 -15.41 9.74 -18.39
CA ASP A 419 -16.60 10.33 -19.04
C ASP A 419 -17.75 10.63 -18.07
N ILE A 420 -17.65 10.24 -16.77
CA ILE A 420 -18.63 10.55 -15.74
C ILE A 420 -18.75 12.06 -15.49
N ASP A 421 -17.65 12.81 -15.49
CA ASP A 421 -17.67 14.27 -15.35
C ASP A 421 -18.51 14.91 -16.48
N TRP A 422 -18.32 14.43 -17.69
CA TRP A 422 -19.11 14.87 -18.83
C TRP A 422 -20.58 14.52 -18.62
N LEU A 423 -20.90 13.30 -18.17
CA LEU A 423 -22.27 12.85 -17.91
C LEU A 423 -22.96 13.67 -16.82
N GLN A 424 -22.26 13.98 -15.72
CA GLN A 424 -22.82 14.82 -14.64
C GLN A 424 -23.07 16.27 -15.10
N ASN A 425 -22.21 16.81 -15.95
CA ASN A 425 -22.46 18.12 -16.53
C ASN A 425 -23.65 18.07 -17.51
N ALA A 426 -23.75 17.04 -18.35
CA ALA A 426 -24.91 16.84 -19.22
C ALA A 426 -26.21 16.77 -18.41
N TRP A 427 -26.23 16.03 -17.28
CA TRP A 427 -27.37 15.98 -16.36
C TRP A 427 -27.79 17.35 -15.86
N LYS A 428 -26.87 18.24 -15.46
CA LYS A 428 -27.18 19.59 -15.00
C LYS A 428 -27.98 20.35 -16.04
N TYR A 429 -27.61 20.28 -17.30
CA TYR A 429 -28.28 21.01 -18.38
C TYR A 429 -29.59 20.35 -18.77
N VAL A 430 -29.64 19.02 -18.89
CA VAL A 430 -30.87 18.25 -19.15
C VAL A 430 -31.92 18.56 -18.05
N SER A 431 -31.50 18.55 -16.79
CA SER A 431 -32.37 18.84 -15.65
C SER A 431 -32.84 20.31 -15.63
N ALA A 432 -31.93 21.26 -15.90
CA ALA A 432 -32.25 22.68 -15.93
C ALA A 432 -33.26 23.06 -17.03
N LEU A 433 -33.24 22.35 -18.16
CA LEU A 433 -34.16 22.53 -19.28
C LEU A 433 -35.50 21.77 -19.10
N GLY A 434 -35.68 21.05 -17.99
CA GLY A 434 -36.91 20.32 -17.70
C GLY A 434 -37.05 18.98 -18.45
N SER A 435 -36.04 18.56 -19.19
CA SER A 435 -36.04 17.31 -19.98
C SER A 435 -35.68 16.06 -19.17
N ALA A 436 -35.61 16.20 -17.85
CA ALA A 436 -35.44 15.06 -16.94
C ALA A 436 -36.62 14.09 -17.08
N LYS A 437 -36.35 12.78 -17.08
CA LYS A 437 -37.30 11.67 -17.33
C LYS A 437 -37.77 11.50 -18.78
N GLU A 438 -37.44 12.42 -19.69
CA GLU A 438 -37.74 12.23 -21.11
C GLU A 438 -36.76 11.26 -21.75
N ALA A 439 -37.22 10.53 -22.77
CA ALA A 439 -36.36 9.64 -23.59
C ALA A 439 -35.71 10.48 -24.70
N LEU A 440 -34.46 10.86 -24.49
CA LEU A 440 -33.70 11.76 -25.36
C LEU A 440 -32.81 10.99 -26.32
N THR A 441 -32.74 11.40 -27.58
CA THR A 441 -31.72 10.95 -28.52
C THR A 441 -30.37 11.61 -28.22
N ALA A 442 -29.27 11.08 -28.77
CA ALA A 442 -27.95 11.70 -28.65
C ALA A 442 -27.93 13.16 -29.16
N TYR A 443 -28.73 13.46 -30.19
CA TYR A 443 -28.90 14.82 -30.71
C TYR A 443 -29.57 15.73 -29.68
N GLN A 444 -30.67 15.31 -29.07
CA GLN A 444 -31.39 16.12 -28.04
C GLN A 444 -30.53 16.33 -26.79
N VAL A 445 -29.71 15.33 -26.40
CA VAL A 445 -28.73 15.54 -25.34
C VAL A 445 -27.69 16.58 -25.75
N ALA A 446 -27.21 16.56 -27.02
CA ALA A 446 -26.32 17.59 -27.54
C ALA A 446 -26.94 18.97 -27.50
N GLU A 447 -28.22 19.13 -27.88
CA GLU A 447 -28.96 20.40 -27.79
C GLU A 447 -29.02 20.93 -26.35
N CYS A 448 -29.35 20.07 -25.37
CA CYS A 448 -29.34 20.44 -23.97
C CYS A 448 -27.96 20.94 -23.50
N CYS A 449 -26.91 20.26 -23.89
CA CYS A 449 -25.54 20.64 -23.54
C CYS A 449 -25.08 21.94 -24.23
N ASP A 450 -25.43 22.15 -25.51
CA ASP A 450 -25.11 23.37 -26.27
C ASP A 450 -25.80 24.60 -25.69
N CYS A 451 -27.09 24.48 -25.29
CA CYS A 451 -27.82 25.53 -24.59
C CYS A 451 -27.16 25.95 -23.27
N GLY A 452 -26.36 25.08 -22.65
CA GLY A 452 -25.63 25.34 -21.42
C GLY A 452 -24.18 25.77 -21.61
N ASP A 453 -23.77 26.13 -22.82
CA ASP A 453 -22.37 26.44 -23.16
C ASP A 453 -21.37 25.31 -22.82
N MET A 454 -21.83 24.07 -22.81
CA MET A 454 -20.98 22.91 -22.58
C MET A 454 -20.24 22.52 -23.86
N GLU A 455 -18.93 22.32 -23.76
CA GLU A 455 -18.14 21.85 -24.91
C GLU A 455 -18.63 20.47 -25.38
N LEU A 456 -19.13 20.43 -26.62
CA LEU A 456 -19.63 19.20 -27.23
C LEU A 456 -18.49 18.35 -27.76
N PRO A 457 -18.48 17.02 -27.50
CA PRO A 457 -17.45 16.13 -28.02
C PRO A 457 -17.47 16.11 -29.56
N GLY A 458 -16.34 16.45 -30.16
CA GLY A 458 -16.18 16.49 -31.62
C GLY A 458 -16.57 17.79 -32.30
N ALA A 459 -17.13 18.76 -31.57
CA ALA A 459 -17.54 20.06 -32.11
C ALA A 459 -16.38 21.08 -32.22
N GLN A 460 -15.22 20.82 -31.63
CA GLN A 460 -14.05 21.71 -31.60
C GLN A 460 -14.38 23.16 -31.18
N GLY A 461 -15.30 23.31 -30.21
CA GLY A 461 -15.76 24.61 -29.70
C GLY A 461 -16.76 25.33 -30.60
N ILE A 462 -17.27 24.69 -31.64
CA ILE A 462 -18.31 25.26 -32.51
C ILE A 462 -19.68 24.90 -31.94
N PRO A 463 -20.59 25.88 -31.71
CA PRO A 463 -21.97 25.61 -31.27
C PRO A 463 -22.72 24.69 -32.22
N LEU A 464 -23.64 23.87 -31.72
CA LEU A 464 -24.36 22.85 -32.51
C LEU A 464 -25.08 23.45 -33.72
N HIS A 465 -25.73 24.61 -33.51
CA HIS A 465 -26.50 25.31 -34.58
C HIS A 465 -25.65 25.89 -35.69
N LYS A 466 -24.30 25.93 -35.55
CA LYS A 466 -23.34 26.39 -36.58
C LYS A 466 -22.64 25.25 -37.28
N LEU A 467 -22.89 24.01 -36.86
CA LEU A 467 -22.31 22.82 -37.53
C LEU A 467 -23.14 22.47 -38.78
N ASP A 468 -22.44 21.95 -39.78
CA ASP A 468 -23.08 21.30 -40.93
C ASP A 468 -23.63 19.92 -40.54
N ASP A 469 -24.33 19.27 -41.48
CA ASP A 469 -24.90 17.93 -41.25
C ASP A 469 -23.83 16.89 -40.88
N ASN A 470 -22.62 16.99 -41.40
CA ASN A 470 -21.52 16.08 -41.10
C ASN A 470 -20.98 16.34 -39.68
N GLY A 471 -20.78 17.60 -39.30
CA GLY A 471 -20.35 17.99 -37.95
C GLY A 471 -21.37 17.55 -36.89
N THR A 472 -22.67 17.78 -37.16
CA THR A 472 -23.76 17.33 -36.28
C THR A 472 -23.76 15.81 -36.10
N ARG A 473 -23.63 15.04 -37.20
CA ARG A 473 -23.50 13.57 -37.14
C ARG A 473 -22.28 13.13 -36.36
N GLN A 474 -21.16 13.81 -36.50
CA GLN A 474 -19.94 13.53 -35.75
C GLN A 474 -20.13 13.73 -34.25
N VAL A 475 -20.75 14.83 -33.83
CA VAL A 475 -21.09 15.08 -32.42
C VAL A 475 -22.01 13.99 -31.86
N CYS A 476 -23.11 13.68 -32.55
CA CYS A 476 -24.03 12.62 -32.12
C CYS A 476 -23.36 11.25 -32.02
N SER A 477 -22.49 10.92 -32.97
CA SER A 477 -21.71 9.67 -32.95
C SER A 477 -20.75 9.62 -31.78
N GLN A 478 -20.10 10.73 -31.43
CA GLN A 478 -19.18 10.79 -30.29
C GLN A 478 -19.92 10.72 -28.95
N ILE A 479 -21.07 11.38 -28.82
CA ILE A 479 -21.93 11.24 -27.64
C ILE A 479 -22.41 9.80 -27.49
N GLY A 480 -22.89 9.19 -28.57
CA GLY A 480 -23.29 7.78 -28.56
C GLY A 480 -22.15 6.82 -28.16
N ARG A 481 -20.92 7.08 -28.64
CA ARG A 481 -19.74 6.30 -28.22
C ARG A 481 -19.42 6.46 -26.74
N ARG A 482 -19.53 7.69 -26.19
CA ARG A 482 -19.34 7.94 -24.76
C ARG A 482 -20.39 7.22 -23.93
N PHE A 483 -21.67 7.31 -24.30
CA PHE A 483 -22.72 6.55 -23.63
C PHE A 483 -22.47 5.03 -23.70
N ASN A 484 -22.14 4.50 -24.87
CA ASN A 484 -21.85 3.07 -25.02
C ASN A 484 -20.68 2.64 -24.12
N LYS A 485 -19.63 3.46 -24.02
CA LYS A 485 -18.52 3.21 -23.11
C LYS A 485 -18.96 3.26 -21.65
N LEU A 486 -19.73 4.28 -21.25
CA LEU A 486 -20.28 4.41 -19.90
C LEU A 486 -21.13 3.18 -19.52
N PHE A 487 -22.01 2.73 -20.40
CA PHE A 487 -22.83 1.53 -20.16
C PHE A 487 -21.99 0.23 -20.17
N SER A 488 -20.91 0.16 -20.97
CA SER A 488 -19.97 -0.98 -20.93
C SER A 488 -19.18 -1.04 -19.62
N ASP A 489 -18.77 0.11 -19.11
CA ASP A 489 -17.87 0.19 -17.94
C ASP A 489 -18.65 0.19 -16.60
N LEU A 490 -19.88 0.71 -16.58
CA LEU A 490 -20.62 1.01 -15.35
C LEU A 490 -22.07 0.53 -15.37
N GLY A 491 -22.62 0.11 -16.52
CA GLY A 491 -24.03 -0.22 -16.67
C GLY A 491 -24.37 -1.60 -16.12
N GLU A 492 -25.44 -1.67 -15.36
CA GLU A 492 -26.14 -2.90 -15.00
C GLU A 492 -27.54 -2.87 -15.63
N ASP A 493 -27.92 -3.87 -16.40
CA ASP A 493 -29.24 -4.00 -17.05
C ASP A 493 -29.66 -2.74 -17.84
N ASP A 494 -28.76 -2.13 -18.62
CA ASP A 494 -28.98 -0.88 -19.36
C ASP A 494 -29.29 0.35 -18.48
N GLU A 495 -28.87 0.33 -17.21
CA GLU A 495 -29.01 1.43 -16.26
C GLU A 495 -27.66 1.76 -15.59
N ILE A 496 -27.38 3.04 -15.35
CA ILE A 496 -26.22 3.53 -14.59
C ILE A 496 -26.75 4.36 -13.42
N HIS A 497 -26.44 3.92 -12.20
CA HIS A 497 -26.86 4.63 -10.98
C HIS A 497 -25.78 5.59 -10.48
N LEU A 498 -26.12 6.88 -10.36
CA LEU A 498 -25.28 7.90 -9.73
C LEU A 498 -26.06 8.52 -8.54
N SER A 499 -25.38 9.21 -7.65
CA SER A 499 -26.00 9.80 -6.45
C SER A 499 -27.12 10.80 -6.76
N ALA A 500 -26.99 11.55 -7.86
CA ALA A 500 -27.95 12.60 -8.23
C ALA A 500 -29.03 12.12 -9.20
N PHE A 501 -28.77 11.07 -9.98
CA PHE A 501 -29.68 10.55 -11.02
C PHE A 501 -29.27 9.17 -11.49
N SER A 502 -30.20 8.45 -12.12
CA SER A 502 -29.91 7.27 -12.94
C SER A 502 -30.00 7.60 -14.42
N LEU A 503 -29.10 7.00 -15.22
CA LEU A 503 -29.16 7.07 -16.68
C LEU A 503 -29.63 5.74 -17.22
N VAL A 504 -30.75 5.72 -17.94
CA VAL A 504 -31.36 4.53 -18.53
C VAL A 504 -31.22 4.58 -20.04
N ARG A 505 -30.84 3.46 -20.66
CA ARG A 505 -30.73 3.30 -22.11
C ARG A 505 -31.84 2.39 -22.62
N GLU A 506 -32.54 2.82 -23.66
CA GLU A 506 -33.58 2.06 -24.31
C GLU A 506 -33.39 2.06 -25.82
N ASN A 507 -33.57 0.93 -26.46
CA ASN A 507 -33.62 0.82 -27.93
C ASN A 507 -35.08 0.68 -28.38
N LYS A 508 -35.56 1.66 -29.14
CA LYS A 508 -36.95 1.71 -29.64
C LYS A 508 -36.99 1.78 -31.16
N LYS A 509 -37.97 1.11 -31.76
CA LYS A 509 -38.23 1.20 -33.19
C LYS A 509 -38.95 2.51 -33.50
N VAL A 510 -38.27 3.38 -34.24
CA VAL A 510 -38.83 4.68 -34.67
C VAL A 510 -39.30 4.57 -36.12
N ARG A 511 -40.51 5.04 -36.39
CA ARG A 511 -41.06 5.14 -37.73
C ARG A 511 -40.93 6.57 -38.23
N TYR A 512 -40.16 6.78 -39.28
CA TYR A 512 -39.94 8.09 -39.89
C TYR A 512 -41.08 8.48 -40.81
N PRO A 513 -41.30 9.77 -41.07
CA PRO A 513 -42.30 10.25 -42.02
C PRO A 513 -42.16 9.67 -43.43
N SER A 514 -40.95 9.26 -43.79
CA SER A 514 -40.64 8.57 -45.04
C SER A 514 -41.19 7.15 -45.15
N GLY A 515 -41.85 6.62 -44.09
CA GLY A 515 -42.34 5.27 -44.01
C GLY A 515 -41.31 4.21 -43.62
N LYS A 516 -39.98 4.57 -43.58
CA LYS A 516 -38.92 3.70 -43.09
C LYS A 516 -38.98 3.61 -41.57
N SER A 517 -38.66 2.41 -41.06
CA SER A 517 -38.51 2.19 -39.60
C SER A 517 -37.08 1.79 -39.31
N ASP A 518 -36.48 2.40 -38.30
CA ASP A 518 -35.13 2.07 -37.85
C ASP A 518 -35.08 1.96 -36.32
N MET A 519 -34.07 1.29 -35.77
CA MET A 519 -33.83 1.21 -34.32
C MET A 519 -33.07 2.45 -33.89
N ALA A 520 -33.61 3.18 -32.93
CA ALA A 520 -32.93 4.34 -32.34
C ALA A 520 -32.71 4.10 -30.84
N THR A 521 -31.55 4.54 -30.36
CA THR A 521 -31.19 4.48 -28.94
C THR A 521 -31.61 5.79 -28.26
N PHE A 522 -32.32 5.64 -27.15
CA PHE A 522 -32.74 6.75 -26.29
C PHE A 522 -32.09 6.64 -24.93
N TYR A 523 -31.90 7.80 -24.30
CA TYR A 523 -31.28 7.96 -22.98
C TYR A 523 -32.21 8.78 -22.09
N SER A 524 -32.57 8.24 -20.94
CA SER A 524 -33.42 8.93 -19.97
C SER A 524 -32.63 9.20 -18.69
N PHE A 525 -32.63 10.46 -18.26
CA PHE A 525 -32.01 10.88 -17.01
C PHE A 525 -33.09 10.93 -15.92
N ILE A 526 -33.07 10.01 -14.98
CA ILE A 526 -34.06 9.87 -13.91
C ILE A 526 -33.48 10.45 -12.62
N PRO A 527 -34.04 11.53 -12.04
CA PRO A 527 -33.57 12.06 -10.76
C PRO A 527 -33.54 10.98 -9.68
N ALA A 528 -32.53 10.98 -8.81
CA ALA A 528 -32.55 10.16 -7.61
C ALA A 528 -33.72 10.58 -6.70
N ALA A 529 -34.35 9.62 -6.04
CA ALA A 529 -35.52 9.82 -5.20
C ALA A 529 -35.20 10.61 -3.91
#